data_c49fc3c38396a018d3a66cb12e9b4f74
#
_entry.id   c49fc3c38396a018d3a66cb12e9b4f74
#
_cell.length_a   1.000
_cell.length_b   1.000
_cell.length_c   1.000
_cell.angle_alpha   90.00
_cell.angle_beta   90.00
_cell.angle_gamma   90.00
#
_symmetry.space_group_name_H-M   'P 1'
#
loop_
_entity.id
_entity.type
_entity.pdbx_description
1 polymer ?
#
loop_
_entity_poly.entity_id
_entity_poly.type
_entity_poly.pdbx_seq_one_letter_code
_entity_poly.pdbx_strand_id
1 'polypeptide(L)'
;MLWELKKIWYRIYQKVFKVAMCFMDWSEPQLLEGAGSVLKLPEFIKSKGINKVLVVTDKGLMSLNLLDPLFKKLEEVGVEYVVYDGVQPNPTIPNIEECKDMYNQNNCQGIIAFGGGSSMDCAKAAGARVVKPKQSVRAMRGQLKVHKALPPFFAVPTTAGTGSETTVAAVVTDPETHEKNAINDTCLRPKYAVLDPELTVGLPPHITSTTGMDALTHAVEAYIGKSNTKETIKEAEQATKLIFDNIEEAYNNGKDLEARGNMLKGSYLAGRAFTHAYVGYVHAIAHNLGGLYGTPVSYTHLRAHETDSY
;
A
#
# COMPACT_ATOMS: atom_id res chain seq x y z
N MET A 1 -16.49 -21.96 -28.45
CA MET A 1 -15.17 -21.99 -29.11
C MET A 1 -14.29 -20.77 -28.75
N LEU A 2 -14.75 -19.54 -28.97
CA LEU A 2 -13.94 -18.32 -28.66
C LEU A 2 -13.55 -18.19 -27.18
N TRP A 3 -14.41 -18.59 -26.24
CA TRP A 3 -14.18 -18.56 -24.80
C TRP A 3 -13.12 -19.56 -24.34
N GLU A 4 -13.13 -20.78 -24.91
CA GLU A 4 -12.11 -21.80 -24.59
C GLU A 4 -10.72 -21.39 -25.10
N LEU A 5 -10.64 -20.78 -26.29
CA LEU A 5 -9.38 -20.21 -26.79
C LEU A 5 -8.85 -19.07 -25.93
N LYS A 6 -9.75 -18.20 -25.44
CA LYS A 6 -9.36 -17.14 -24.48
C LYS A 6 -8.83 -17.73 -23.17
N LYS A 7 -9.45 -18.78 -22.62
CA LYS A 7 -8.95 -19.46 -21.41
C LYS A 7 -7.57 -20.06 -21.63
N ILE A 8 -7.34 -20.72 -22.76
CA ILE A 8 -6.04 -21.29 -23.12
C ILE A 8 -4.99 -20.18 -23.21
N TRP A 9 -5.30 -19.07 -23.89
CA TRP A 9 -4.42 -17.91 -24.00
C TRP A 9 -4.05 -17.33 -22.63
N TYR A 10 -5.04 -17.10 -21.75
CA TYR A 10 -4.77 -16.60 -20.41
C TYR A 10 -3.90 -17.55 -19.58
N ARG A 11 -4.07 -18.86 -19.71
CA ARG A 11 -3.23 -19.86 -19.03
C ARG A 11 -1.79 -19.87 -19.54
N ILE A 12 -1.60 -19.73 -20.85
CA ILE A 12 -0.26 -19.59 -21.45
C ILE A 12 0.39 -18.29 -20.93
N TYR A 13 -0.33 -17.18 -21.00
CA TYR A 13 0.13 -15.90 -20.49
C TYR A 13 0.55 -15.98 -19.02
N GLN A 14 -0.27 -16.58 -18.16
CA GLN A 14 0.05 -16.77 -16.75
C GLN A 14 1.33 -17.61 -16.53
N LYS A 15 1.52 -18.68 -17.32
CA LYS A 15 2.74 -19.52 -17.23
C LYS A 15 3.98 -18.74 -17.66
N VAL A 16 3.91 -18.03 -18.77
CA VAL A 16 5.03 -17.20 -19.27
C VAL A 16 5.35 -16.10 -18.27
N PHE A 17 4.32 -15.43 -17.76
CA PHE A 17 4.50 -14.37 -16.78
C PHE A 17 5.09 -14.90 -15.47
N LYS A 18 4.67 -16.09 -14.99
CA LYS A 18 5.27 -16.74 -13.81
C LYS A 18 6.77 -16.98 -13.98
N VAL A 19 7.21 -17.40 -15.17
CA VAL A 19 8.64 -17.57 -15.48
C VAL A 19 9.35 -16.22 -15.52
N ALA A 20 8.76 -15.21 -16.16
CA ALA A 20 9.33 -13.86 -16.22
C ALA A 20 9.51 -13.24 -14.81
N MET A 21 8.56 -13.50 -13.91
CA MET A 21 8.63 -13.02 -12.53
C MET A 21 9.84 -13.56 -11.76
N CYS A 22 10.37 -14.76 -12.10
CA CYS A 22 11.56 -15.30 -11.44
C CYS A 22 12.83 -14.48 -11.73
N PHE A 23 12.82 -13.64 -12.77
CA PHE A 23 13.94 -12.78 -13.17
C PHE A 23 13.77 -11.31 -12.75
N MET A 24 12.69 -10.98 -12.06
CA MET A 24 12.43 -9.63 -11.60
C MET A 24 13.09 -9.36 -10.25
N ASP A 25 13.39 -8.08 -9.99
CA ASP A 25 13.90 -7.64 -8.68
C ASP A 25 12.79 -7.69 -7.62
N TRP A 26 12.96 -8.56 -6.64
CA TRP A 26 12.08 -8.75 -5.50
C TRP A 26 12.73 -8.30 -4.19
N SER A 27 13.71 -7.39 -4.24
CA SER A 27 14.34 -6.86 -3.03
C SER A 27 13.30 -6.28 -2.07
N GLU A 28 13.44 -6.62 -0.79
CA GLU A 28 12.52 -6.18 0.25
C GLU A 28 12.76 -4.73 0.67
N PRO A 29 11.72 -4.02 1.14
CA PRO A 29 11.91 -2.74 1.80
C PRO A 29 12.83 -2.87 3.01
N GLN A 30 13.76 -1.94 3.17
CA GLN A 30 14.48 -1.79 4.44
C GLN A 30 13.50 -1.29 5.50
N LEU A 31 13.36 -2.00 6.62
CA LEU A 31 12.43 -1.67 7.68
C LEU A 31 13.05 -0.79 8.77
N LEU A 32 12.27 0.18 9.22
CA LEU A 32 12.35 0.81 10.54
C LEU A 32 11.14 0.30 11.33
N GLU A 33 11.36 -0.45 12.40
CA GLU A 33 10.29 -1.18 13.09
C GLU A 33 10.29 -0.88 14.58
N GLY A 34 9.08 -0.86 15.18
CA GLY A 34 8.83 -0.67 16.61
C GLY A 34 8.29 0.71 16.96
N ALA A 35 7.82 0.86 18.21
CA ALA A 35 7.25 2.11 18.72
C ALA A 35 8.25 3.27 18.60
N GLY A 36 7.78 4.41 18.12
CA GLY A 36 8.60 5.60 17.87
C GLY A 36 9.55 5.47 16.67
N SER A 37 9.45 4.41 15.85
CA SER A 37 10.36 4.24 14.71
C SER A 37 10.19 5.31 13.64
N VAL A 38 9.04 5.95 13.54
CA VAL A 38 8.81 7.09 12.65
C VAL A 38 9.73 8.27 12.97
N LEU A 39 10.13 8.45 14.21
CA LEU A 39 11.04 9.52 14.64
C LEU A 39 12.51 9.28 14.23
N LYS A 40 12.85 8.05 13.85
CA LYS A 40 14.17 7.70 13.29
C LYS A 40 14.25 7.96 11.78
N LEU A 41 13.10 8.11 11.12
CA LEU A 41 13.01 8.29 9.66
C LEU A 41 13.73 9.58 9.21
N PRO A 42 13.61 10.75 9.83
CA PRO A 42 14.28 11.97 9.40
C PRO A 42 15.81 11.85 9.36
N GLU A 43 16.43 11.28 10.38
CA GLU A 43 17.88 11.03 10.40
C GLU A 43 18.29 10.03 9.32
N PHE A 44 17.47 9.01 9.10
CA PHE A 44 17.69 8.05 8.04
C PHE A 44 17.60 8.71 6.65
N ILE A 45 16.61 9.57 6.40
CA ILE A 45 16.49 10.38 5.17
C ILE A 45 17.73 11.24 4.97
N LYS A 46 18.17 11.96 6.00
CA LYS A 46 19.37 12.80 5.95
C LYS A 46 20.62 12.00 5.63
N SER A 47 20.77 10.80 6.20
CA SER A 47 21.88 9.90 5.91
C SER A 47 21.97 9.44 4.46
N LYS A 48 20.87 9.50 3.71
CA LYS A 48 20.83 9.23 2.26
C LYS A 48 21.15 10.46 1.40
N GLY A 49 21.53 11.59 2.02
CA GLY A 49 21.83 12.83 1.32
C GLY A 49 20.59 13.58 0.81
N ILE A 50 19.40 13.26 1.33
CA ILE A 50 18.15 13.89 0.94
C ILE A 50 17.91 15.07 1.88
N ASN A 51 17.73 16.27 1.30
CA ASN A 51 17.53 17.50 2.06
C ASN A 51 16.11 18.05 1.96
N LYS A 52 15.29 17.54 1.03
CA LYS A 52 13.91 17.98 0.85
C LYS A 52 13.02 16.84 0.40
N VAL A 53 11.88 16.67 1.05
CA VAL A 53 10.90 15.61 0.76
C VAL A 53 9.51 16.16 0.54
N LEU A 54 8.71 15.45 -0.28
CA LEU A 54 7.27 15.62 -0.33
C LEU A 54 6.63 14.62 0.62
N VAL A 55 5.81 15.11 1.54
CA VAL A 55 4.97 14.29 2.43
C VAL A 55 3.59 14.19 1.81
N VAL A 56 3.15 12.99 1.49
CA VAL A 56 1.85 12.71 0.86
C VAL A 56 0.94 12.07 1.90
N THR A 57 -0.17 12.73 2.21
CA THR A 57 -1.10 12.32 3.26
C THR A 57 -2.53 12.79 2.93
N ASP A 58 -3.44 12.70 3.87
CA ASP A 58 -4.81 13.19 3.79
C ASP A 58 -5.15 14.18 4.92
N LYS A 59 -6.22 14.97 4.69
CA LYS A 59 -6.67 15.99 5.65
C LYS A 59 -7.12 15.41 6.99
N GLY A 60 -7.60 14.16 7.00
CA GLY A 60 -8.00 13.49 8.23
C GLY A 60 -6.81 13.29 9.17
N LEU A 61 -5.71 12.75 8.66
CA LEU A 61 -4.48 12.55 9.43
C LEU A 61 -3.84 13.88 9.86
N MET A 62 -3.90 14.91 8.99
CA MET A 62 -3.44 16.26 9.35
C MET A 62 -4.25 16.84 10.50
N SER A 63 -5.58 16.69 10.48
CA SER A 63 -6.44 17.19 11.56
C SER A 63 -6.25 16.51 12.92
N LEU A 64 -5.68 15.30 12.92
CA LEU A 64 -5.33 14.53 14.12
C LEU A 64 -3.95 14.89 14.67
N ASN A 65 -3.21 15.82 14.02
CA ASN A 65 -1.83 16.18 14.37
C ASN A 65 -0.87 14.97 14.45
N LEU A 66 -1.18 13.89 13.74
CA LEU A 66 -0.42 12.64 13.79
C LEU A 66 0.97 12.77 13.16
N LEU A 67 1.15 13.77 12.26
CA LEU A 67 2.40 14.04 11.58
C LEU A 67 3.29 15.05 12.34
N ASP A 68 2.78 15.78 13.34
CA ASP A 68 3.52 16.84 14.02
C ASP A 68 4.86 16.37 14.61
N PRO A 69 4.95 15.18 15.27
CA PRO A 69 6.22 14.67 15.76
C PRO A 69 7.24 14.41 14.65
N LEU A 70 6.78 13.92 13.48
CA LEU A 70 7.63 13.71 12.31
C LEU A 70 8.12 15.05 11.75
N PHE A 71 7.23 16.04 11.61
CA PHE A 71 7.58 17.36 11.09
C PHE A 71 8.62 18.04 11.96
N LYS A 72 8.40 18.06 13.28
CA LYS A 72 9.38 18.59 14.23
C LYS A 72 10.74 17.92 14.09
N LYS A 73 10.76 16.58 13.92
CA LYS A 73 12.02 15.85 13.79
C LYS A 73 12.70 16.11 12.44
N LEU A 74 11.95 16.33 11.34
CA LEU A 74 12.49 16.74 10.03
C LEU A 74 13.19 18.11 10.15
N GLU A 75 12.55 19.07 10.83
CA GLU A 75 13.12 20.40 11.09
C GLU A 75 14.40 20.32 11.94
N GLU A 76 14.40 19.53 13.02
CA GLU A 76 15.56 19.34 13.90
C GLU A 76 16.80 18.81 13.15
N VAL A 77 16.61 17.92 12.18
CA VAL A 77 17.73 17.36 11.40
C VAL A 77 18.04 18.16 10.13
N GLY A 78 17.28 19.23 9.88
CA GLY A 78 17.49 20.10 8.70
C GLY A 78 17.12 19.40 7.39
N VAL A 79 16.01 18.66 7.37
CA VAL A 79 15.34 18.15 6.16
C VAL A 79 14.10 18.98 5.92
N GLU A 80 14.09 19.74 4.82
CA GLU A 80 12.90 20.49 4.41
C GLU A 80 11.79 19.56 3.94
N TYR A 81 10.55 19.98 4.11
CA TYR A 81 9.39 19.21 3.62
C TYR A 81 8.32 20.11 3.03
N VAL A 82 7.55 19.55 2.14
CA VAL A 82 6.31 20.12 1.61
C VAL A 82 5.22 19.08 1.79
N VAL A 83 4.01 19.49 2.15
CA VAL A 83 2.91 18.57 2.44
C VAL A 83 1.86 18.64 1.32
N TYR A 84 1.54 17.49 0.75
CA TYR A 84 0.35 17.30 -0.07
C TYR A 84 -0.66 16.50 0.77
N ASP A 85 -1.72 17.17 1.22
CA ASP A 85 -2.79 16.60 2.05
C ASP A 85 -4.10 16.37 1.28
N GLY A 86 -4.05 16.49 -0.04
CA GLY A 86 -5.21 16.39 -0.92
C GLY A 86 -5.64 14.96 -1.27
N VAL A 87 -5.03 13.92 -0.67
CA VAL A 87 -5.38 12.53 -0.99
C VAL A 87 -6.81 12.24 -0.57
N GLN A 88 -7.58 11.69 -1.51
CA GLN A 88 -8.94 11.21 -1.27
C GLN A 88 -8.97 9.68 -1.11
N PRO A 89 -9.96 9.13 -0.42
CA PRO A 89 -10.22 7.70 -0.49
C PRO A 89 -10.35 7.25 -1.96
N ASN A 90 -9.59 6.21 -2.36
CA ASN A 90 -9.44 5.82 -3.76
C ASN A 90 -8.86 6.98 -4.62
N PRO A 91 -7.55 7.23 -4.57
CA PRO A 91 -6.92 8.40 -5.16
C PRO A 91 -7.23 8.51 -6.66
N THR A 92 -7.49 9.73 -7.10
CA THR A 92 -7.87 10.03 -8.47
C THR A 92 -6.68 10.50 -9.31
N ILE A 93 -6.83 10.47 -10.65
CA ILE A 93 -5.81 11.00 -11.56
C ILE A 93 -5.46 12.47 -11.23
N PRO A 94 -6.40 13.39 -10.97
CA PRO A 94 -6.09 14.75 -10.52
C PRO A 94 -5.21 14.79 -9.27
N ASN A 95 -5.51 14.01 -8.23
CA ASN A 95 -4.67 13.95 -7.01
C ASN A 95 -3.22 13.59 -7.33
N ILE A 96 -3.02 12.66 -8.26
CA ILE A 96 -1.68 12.23 -8.68
C ILE A 96 -0.94 13.34 -9.43
N GLU A 97 -1.61 14.03 -10.33
CA GLU A 97 -0.98 15.11 -11.10
C GLU A 97 -0.65 16.31 -10.20
N GLU A 98 -1.55 16.71 -9.28
CA GLU A 98 -1.28 17.75 -8.27
C GLU A 98 -0.08 17.39 -7.38
N CYS A 99 -0.04 16.15 -6.87
CA CYS A 99 1.05 15.63 -6.06
C CYS A 99 2.39 15.66 -6.82
N LYS A 100 2.40 15.19 -8.07
CA LYS A 100 3.57 15.27 -8.97
C LYS A 100 4.02 16.71 -9.21
N ASP A 101 3.08 17.63 -9.45
CA ASP A 101 3.40 19.04 -9.72
C ASP A 101 4.00 19.70 -8.49
N MET A 102 3.47 19.41 -7.29
CA MET A 102 4.02 19.88 -6.03
C MET A 102 5.45 19.37 -5.81
N TYR A 103 5.71 18.08 -6.09
CA TYR A 103 7.05 17.51 -6.03
C TYR A 103 8.05 18.28 -6.90
N ASN A 104 7.69 18.51 -8.17
CA ASN A 104 8.55 19.15 -9.15
C ASN A 104 8.76 20.65 -8.86
N GLN A 105 7.71 21.39 -8.54
CA GLN A 105 7.77 22.83 -8.25
C GLN A 105 8.62 23.15 -7.02
N ASN A 106 8.64 22.24 -6.06
CA ASN A 106 9.42 22.41 -4.84
C ASN A 106 10.79 21.73 -4.87
N ASN A 107 11.18 21.14 -6.00
CA ASN A 107 12.47 20.43 -6.16
C ASN A 107 12.68 19.35 -5.08
N CYS A 108 11.66 18.60 -4.74
CA CYS A 108 11.75 17.52 -3.77
C CYS A 108 12.68 16.41 -4.28
N GLN A 109 13.36 15.74 -3.37
CA GLN A 109 14.36 14.70 -3.66
C GLN A 109 13.89 13.30 -3.24
N GLY A 110 12.82 13.23 -2.45
CA GLY A 110 12.22 11.99 -1.96
C GLY A 110 10.75 12.19 -1.64
N ILE A 111 10.04 11.08 -1.40
CA ILE A 111 8.63 11.05 -1.09
C ILE A 111 8.43 10.26 0.20
N ILE A 112 7.74 10.85 1.18
CA ILE A 112 7.20 10.15 2.35
C ILE A 112 5.71 9.95 2.08
N ALA A 113 5.27 8.70 1.95
CA ALA A 113 3.84 8.35 1.88
C ALA A 113 3.37 8.00 3.29
N PHE A 114 2.65 8.93 3.93
CA PHE A 114 2.17 8.79 5.30
C PHE A 114 0.66 8.60 5.30
N GLY A 115 0.20 7.41 5.67
CA GLY A 115 -1.24 7.10 5.70
C GLY A 115 -1.56 5.65 5.38
N GLY A 116 -2.81 5.40 5.00
CA GLY A 116 -3.26 4.10 4.53
C GLY A 116 -2.92 3.85 3.06
N GLY A 117 -3.53 2.81 2.48
CA GLY A 117 -3.30 2.43 1.07
C GLY A 117 -3.52 3.56 0.08
N SER A 118 -4.52 4.42 0.29
CA SER A 118 -4.81 5.56 -0.62
C SER A 118 -3.65 6.55 -0.70
N SER A 119 -3.06 6.93 0.44
CA SER A 119 -1.90 7.83 0.47
C SER A 119 -0.68 7.20 -0.20
N MET A 120 -0.45 5.90 0.02
CA MET A 120 0.65 5.18 -0.61
C MET A 120 0.46 5.02 -2.11
N ASP A 121 -0.73 4.68 -2.57
CA ASP A 121 -1.04 4.50 -3.99
C ASP A 121 -0.95 5.83 -4.75
N CYS A 122 -1.46 6.91 -4.17
CA CYS A 122 -1.29 8.27 -4.71
C CYS A 122 0.19 8.62 -4.85
N ALA A 123 0.98 8.44 -3.79
CA ALA A 123 2.40 8.75 -3.76
C ALA A 123 3.21 7.91 -4.77
N LYS A 124 2.93 6.60 -4.88
CA LYS A 124 3.56 5.72 -5.87
C LYS A 124 3.27 6.15 -7.30
N ALA A 125 1.98 6.40 -7.61
CA ALA A 125 1.56 6.83 -8.93
C ALA A 125 2.14 8.23 -9.27
N ALA A 126 2.19 9.16 -8.31
CA ALA A 126 2.83 10.46 -8.48
C ALA A 126 4.34 10.30 -8.72
N GLY A 127 5.02 9.45 -7.96
CA GLY A 127 6.43 9.11 -8.18
C GLY A 127 6.69 8.53 -9.58
N ALA A 128 5.79 7.66 -10.08
CA ALA A 128 5.86 7.15 -11.45
C ALA A 128 5.70 8.27 -12.49
N ARG A 129 4.81 9.22 -12.26
CA ARG A 129 4.63 10.41 -13.10
C ARG A 129 5.86 11.33 -13.08
N VAL A 130 6.49 11.51 -11.93
CA VAL A 130 7.75 12.27 -11.80
C VAL A 130 8.85 11.68 -12.70
N VAL A 131 9.04 10.37 -12.67
CA VAL A 131 10.11 9.72 -13.45
C VAL A 131 9.74 9.47 -14.91
N LYS A 132 8.44 9.53 -15.26
CA LYS A 132 7.90 9.35 -16.61
C LYS A 132 6.98 10.53 -17.01
N PRO A 133 7.48 11.77 -17.08
CA PRO A 133 6.65 12.97 -17.26
C PRO A 133 5.86 13.00 -18.57
N LYS A 134 6.30 12.27 -19.60
CA LYS A 134 5.62 12.19 -20.90
C LYS A 134 4.52 11.12 -20.96
N GLN A 135 4.43 10.23 -19.97
CA GLN A 135 3.48 9.12 -19.95
C GLN A 135 2.33 9.44 -18.99
N SER A 136 1.09 9.51 -19.46
CA SER A 136 -0.07 9.75 -18.59
C SER A 136 -0.34 8.59 -17.63
N VAL A 137 -1.06 8.86 -16.53
CA VAL A 137 -1.49 7.82 -15.58
C VAL A 137 -2.28 6.71 -16.30
N ARG A 138 -3.19 7.07 -17.21
CA ARG A 138 -3.95 6.12 -18.03
C ARG A 138 -3.05 5.20 -18.86
N ALA A 139 -1.97 5.74 -19.42
CA ALA A 139 -1.02 4.96 -20.22
C ALA A 139 -0.16 4.01 -19.37
N MET A 140 -0.03 4.25 -18.06
CA MET A 140 0.67 3.38 -17.11
C MET A 140 -0.19 2.21 -16.62
N ARG A 141 -1.52 2.22 -16.87
CA ARG A 141 -2.44 1.14 -16.47
C ARG A 141 -1.95 -0.23 -16.95
N GLY A 142 -1.96 -1.22 -16.07
CA GLY A 142 -1.58 -2.61 -16.35
C GLY A 142 -0.21 -2.97 -15.84
N GLN A 143 0.44 -3.93 -16.49
CA GLN A 143 1.67 -4.54 -16.01
C GLN A 143 2.90 -3.91 -16.67
N LEU A 144 3.95 -3.64 -15.87
CA LEU A 144 5.30 -3.34 -16.34
C LEU A 144 5.34 -2.22 -17.41
N LYS A 145 4.81 -1.05 -17.11
CA LYS A 145 4.80 0.08 -18.04
C LYS A 145 5.61 1.29 -17.57
N VAL A 146 6.05 1.28 -16.32
CA VAL A 146 6.86 2.38 -15.76
C VAL A 146 8.34 2.13 -16.02
N HIS A 147 8.89 0.97 -15.68
CA HIS A 147 10.27 0.55 -15.94
C HIS A 147 11.34 1.56 -15.51
N LYS A 148 11.08 2.39 -14.52
CA LYS A 148 12.00 3.39 -14.03
C LYS A 148 11.84 3.54 -12.52
N ALA A 149 12.96 3.45 -11.80
CA ALA A 149 12.96 3.59 -10.34
C ALA A 149 12.31 4.91 -9.92
N LEU A 150 11.42 4.84 -8.94
CA LEU A 150 10.82 6.02 -8.32
C LEU A 150 11.88 6.85 -7.61
N PRO A 151 11.61 8.13 -7.30
CA PRO A 151 12.38 8.86 -6.31
C PRO A 151 12.52 8.05 -5.01
N PRO A 152 13.53 8.30 -4.16
CA PRO A 152 13.60 7.69 -2.84
C PRO A 152 12.23 7.74 -2.15
N PHE A 153 11.70 6.56 -1.78
CA PHE A 153 10.32 6.40 -1.34
C PHE A 153 10.27 5.74 0.03
N PHE A 154 9.62 6.42 0.97
CA PHE A 154 9.49 6.01 2.36
C PHE A 154 8.00 5.80 2.68
N ALA A 155 7.60 4.56 2.87
CA ALA A 155 6.23 4.21 3.22
C ALA A 155 6.03 4.19 4.72
N VAL A 156 5.05 4.93 5.21
CA VAL A 156 4.69 5.04 6.64
C VAL A 156 3.21 4.70 6.79
N PRO A 157 2.86 3.40 6.92
CA PRO A 157 1.48 2.98 7.08
C PRO A 157 0.91 3.42 8.42
N THR A 158 -0.32 3.92 8.39
CA THR A 158 -1.14 4.23 9.57
C THR A 158 -2.30 3.26 9.74
N THR A 159 -2.41 2.25 8.88
CA THR A 159 -3.39 1.17 8.93
C THR A 159 -2.70 -0.18 8.75
N ALA A 160 -3.22 -1.22 9.38
CA ALA A 160 -2.74 -2.59 9.25
C ALA A 160 -3.68 -3.39 8.34
N GLY A 161 -3.57 -3.22 7.03
CA GLY A 161 -4.53 -3.81 6.08
C GLY A 161 -3.95 -4.07 4.70
N THR A 162 -3.75 -3.03 3.92
CA THR A 162 -3.41 -3.14 2.49
C THR A 162 -2.03 -3.70 2.20
N GLY A 163 -1.09 -3.63 3.15
CA GLY A 163 0.30 -3.99 2.90
C GLY A 163 0.98 -3.20 1.77
N SER A 164 0.42 -2.01 1.41
CA SER A 164 0.90 -1.23 0.27
C SER A 164 2.36 -0.82 0.41
N GLU A 165 2.91 -0.78 1.62
CA GLU A 165 4.34 -0.55 1.90
C GLU A 165 5.26 -1.63 1.32
N THR A 166 4.71 -2.78 0.91
CA THR A 166 5.48 -3.88 0.30
C THR A 166 5.11 -4.16 -1.15
N THR A 167 4.00 -3.58 -1.63
CA THR A 167 3.43 -3.95 -2.93
C THR A 167 4.05 -3.22 -4.11
N VAL A 168 3.97 -3.85 -5.27
CA VAL A 168 4.38 -3.32 -6.57
C VAL A 168 3.23 -2.63 -7.31
N ALA A 169 2.10 -2.42 -6.62
CA ALA A 169 0.87 -1.90 -7.19
C ALA A 169 0.55 -0.50 -6.68
N ALA A 170 -0.16 0.27 -7.49
CA ALA A 170 -0.89 1.47 -7.10
C ALA A 170 -2.26 1.44 -7.79
N VAL A 171 -3.33 1.54 -7.02
CA VAL A 171 -4.70 1.57 -7.53
C VAL A 171 -5.19 3.00 -7.61
N VAL A 172 -5.61 3.40 -8.79
CA VAL A 172 -6.01 4.77 -9.12
C VAL A 172 -7.41 4.78 -9.72
N THR A 173 -8.25 5.70 -9.30
CA THR A 173 -9.57 5.91 -9.88
C THR A 173 -9.50 6.93 -11.02
N ASP A 174 -10.01 6.56 -12.17
CA ASP A 174 -10.23 7.49 -13.26
C ASP A 174 -11.61 8.17 -13.07
N PRO A 175 -11.66 9.48 -12.79
CA PRO A 175 -12.95 10.15 -12.52
C PRO A 175 -13.85 10.27 -13.74
N GLU A 176 -13.31 10.11 -14.96
CA GLU A 176 -14.12 10.17 -16.20
C GLU A 176 -14.83 8.84 -16.48
N THR A 177 -14.18 7.72 -16.20
CA THR A 177 -14.73 6.37 -16.48
C THR A 177 -15.24 5.67 -15.23
N HIS A 178 -14.97 6.22 -14.03
CA HIS A 178 -15.23 5.58 -12.73
C HIS A 178 -14.54 4.21 -12.56
N GLU A 179 -13.60 3.88 -13.43
CA GLU A 179 -12.85 2.63 -13.33
C GLU A 179 -11.67 2.76 -12.35
N LYS A 180 -11.49 1.73 -11.52
CA LYS A 180 -10.26 1.54 -10.75
C LYS A 180 -9.19 0.92 -11.64
N ASN A 181 -8.09 1.63 -11.81
CA ASN A 181 -6.98 1.24 -12.65
C ASN A 181 -5.77 0.87 -11.79
N ALA A 182 -5.29 -0.35 -11.90
CA ALA A 182 -4.05 -0.76 -11.26
C ALA A 182 -2.85 -0.46 -12.17
N ILE A 183 -1.84 0.19 -11.61
CA ILE A 183 -0.50 0.32 -12.17
C ILE A 183 0.37 -0.69 -11.42
N ASN A 184 0.91 -1.68 -12.11
CA ASN A 184 1.72 -2.73 -11.51
C ASN A 184 3.11 -2.74 -12.14
N ASP A 185 4.12 -2.45 -11.34
CA ASP A 185 5.52 -2.48 -11.79
C ASP A 185 6.42 -2.66 -10.57
N THR A 186 7.45 -3.49 -10.66
CA THR A 186 8.37 -3.73 -9.53
C THR A 186 9.05 -2.47 -9.03
N CYS A 187 9.20 -1.46 -9.90
CA CYS A 187 9.77 -0.17 -9.52
C CYS A 187 8.86 0.67 -8.60
N LEU A 188 7.57 0.33 -8.46
CA LEU A 188 6.63 1.00 -7.55
C LEU A 188 6.79 0.54 -6.10
N ARG A 189 7.49 -0.58 -5.87
CA ARG A 189 7.67 -1.06 -4.50
C ARG A 189 8.52 -0.08 -3.70
N PRO A 190 8.05 0.32 -2.50
CA PRO A 190 8.83 1.16 -1.60
C PRO A 190 10.17 0.52 -1.27
N LYS A 191 11.24 1.31 -1.24
CA LYS A 191 12.55 0.83 -0.78
C LYS A 191 12.69 0.84 0.74
N TYR A 192 11.88 1.65 1.40
CA TYR A 192 11.91 1.84 2.84
C TYR A 192 10.49 1.84 3.39
N ALA A 193 10.28 1.15 4.52
CA ALA A 193 9.01 1.13 5.21
C ALA A 193 9.22 1.33 6.72
N VAL A 194 8.27 2.01 7.36
CA VAL A 194 8.29 2.31 8.79
C VAL A 194 7.07 1.65 9.42
N LEU A 195 7.28 0.63 10.24
CA LEU A 195 6.20 -0.05 10.95
C LEU A 195 6.16 0.43 12.40
N ASP A 196 5.47 1.53 12.63
CA ASP A 196 5.34 2.15 13.94
C ASP A 196 3.94 1.94 14.51
N PRO A 197 3.76 1.09 15.54
CA PRO A 197 2.45 0.81 16.12
C PRO A 197 1.79 2.06 16.75
N GLU A 198 2.56 3.06 17.19
CA GLU A 198 2.00 4.29 17.76
C GLU A 198 1.13 5.05 16.74
N LEU A 199 1.42 4.92 15.44
CA LEU A 199 0.63 5.55 14.38
C LEU A 199 -0.74 4.91 14.18
N THR A 200 -0.98 3.72 14.74
CA THR A 200 -2.25 2.99 14.60
C THR A 200 -3.11 3.03 15.87
N VAL A 201 -2.61 3.55 16.98
CA VAL A 201 -3.31 3.59 18.29
C VAL A 201 -4.62 4.38 18.23
N GLY A 202 -4.67 5.41 17.40
CA GLY A 202 -5.86 6.25 17.21
C GLY A 202 -6.90 5.70 16.23
N LEU A 203 -6.65 4.54 15.62
CA LEU A 203 -7.62 3.97 14.68
C LEU A 203 -8.92 3.55 15.38
N PRO A 204 -10.08 3.98 14.85
CA PRO A 204 -11.37 3.49 15.33
C PRO A 204 -11.49 1.97 15.20
N PRO A 205 -12.24 1.30 16.11
CA PRO A 205 -12.39 -0.16 16.07
C PRO A 205 -12.87 -0.69 14.73
N HIS A 206 -13.84 -0.01 14.07
CA HIS A 206 -14.35 -0.44 12.76
C HIS A 206 -13.29 -0.36 11.64
N ILE A 207 -12.33 0.57 11.71
CA ILE A 207 -11.21 0.61 10.77
C ILE A 207 -10.22 -0.50 11.09
N THR A 208 -9.96 -0.76 12.38
CA THR A 208 -9.10 -1.86 12.82
C THR A 208 -9.61 -3.20 12.29
N SER A 209 -10.91 -3.49 12.45
CA SER A 209 -11.51 -4.75 11.99
C SER A 209 -11.53 -4.85 10.46
N THR A 210 -11.98 -3.81 9.76
CA THR A 210 -12.06 -3.85 8.29
C THR A 210 -10.67 -4.02 7.66
N THR A 211 -9.67 -3.26 8.11
CA THR A 211 -8.32 -3.37 7.57
C THR A 211 -7.65 -4.68 7.97
N GLY A 212 -7.86 -5.16 9.20
CA GLY A 212 -7.34 -6.45 9.65
C GLY A 212 -7.93 -7.63 8.85
N MET A 213 -9.22 -7.60 8.54
CA MET A 213 -9.86 -8.60 7.67
C MET A 213 -9.36 -8.52 6.23
N ASP A 214 -9.03 -7.34 5.74
CA ASP A 214 -8.39 -7.16 4.44
C ASP A 214 -7.01 -7.84 4.41
N ALA A 215 -6.17 -7.58 5.42
CA ALA A 215 -4.87 -8.26 5.55
C ALA A 215 -5.00 -9.78 5.67
N LEU A 216 -5.99 -10.26 6.43
CA LEU A 216 -6.27 -11.70 6.53
C LEU A 216 -6.67 -12.29 5.18
N THR A 217 -7.53 -11.60 4.44
CA THR A 217 -7.95 -12.02 3.09
C THR A 217 -6.76 -12.07 2.14
N HIS A 218 -5.86 -11.08 2.17
CA HIS A 218 -4.61 -11.10 1.41
C HIS A 218 -3.77 -12.34 1.73
N ALA A 219 -3.57 -12.65 3.02
CA ALA A 219 -2.79 -13.82 3.45
C ALA A 219 -3.43 -15.12 2.97
N VAL A 220 -4.74 -15.29 3.17
CA VAL A 220 -5.46 -16.51 2.77
C VAL A 220 -5.46 -16.69 1.25
N GLU A 221 -5.74 -15.64 0.47
CA GLU A 221 -5.71 -15.74 -0.99
C GLU A 221 -4.30 -16.03 -1.53
N ALA A 222 -3.25 -15.46 -0.93
CA ALA A 222 -1.87 -15.80 -1.26
C ALA A 222 -1.55 -17.27 -0.95
N TYR A 223 -2.04 -17.79 0.18
CA TYR A 223 -1.82 -19.17 0.61
C TYR A 223 -2.48 -20.18 -0.33
N ILE A 224 -3.75 -19.99 -0.67
CA ILE A 224 -4.52 -20.91 -1.53
C ILE A 224 -4.24 -20.70 -3.03
N GLY A 225 -3.56 -19.62 -3.39
CA GLY A 225 -3.27 -19.26 -4.77
C GLY A 225 -2.33 -20.26 -5.46
N LYS A 226 -2.51 -20.45 -6.78
CA LYS A 226 -1.66 -21.38 -7.57
C LYS A 226 -0.30 -20.78 -7.94
N SER A 227 -0.08 -19.51 -7.65
CA SER A 227 1.18 -18.80 -7.92
C SER A 227 2.09 -18.71 -6.69
N ASN A 228 1.69 -19.30 -5.56
CA ASN A 228 2.47 -19.32 -4.32
C ASN A 228 3.82 -20.03 -4.49
N THR A 229 4.73 -19.71 -3.59
CA THR A 229 6.03 -20.33 -3.42
C THR A 229 6.15 -20.82 -1.96
N LYS A 230 7.19 -21.58 -1.63
CA LYS A 230 7.44 -22.00 -0.24
C LYS A 230 7.57 -20.80 0.70
N GLU A 231 8.16 -19.72 0.21
CA GLU A 231 8.35 -18.48 0.97
C GLU A 231 7.02 -17.76 1.20
N THR A 232 6.24 -17.52 0.15
CA THR A 232 4.93 -16.86 0.27
C THR A 232 3.94 -17.65 1.11
N ILE A 233 4.00 -18.99 1.08
CA ILE A 233 3.20 -19.85 1.98
C ILE A 233 3.59 -19.58 3.44
N LYS A 234 4.89 -19.59 3.76
CA LYS A 234 5.37 -19.32 5.11
C LYS A 234 4.98 -17.93 5.61
N GLU A 235 5.11 -16.92 4.74
CA GLU A 235 4.70 -15.54 5.07
C GLU A 235 3.19 -15.43 5.29
N ALA A 236 2.39 -16.06 4.44
CA ALA A 236 0.94 -16.10 4.57
C ALA A 236 0.48 -16.80 5.87
N GLU A 237 1.13 -17.92 6.24
CA GLU A 237 0.87 -18.62 7.51
C GLU A 237 1.20 -17.73 8.71
N GLN A 238 2.36 -17.07 8.69
CA GLN A 238 2.78 -16.17 9.77
C GLN A 238 1.86 -14.95 9.86
N ALA A 239 1.49 -14.36 8.72
CA ALA A 239 0.56 -13.25 8.65
C ALA A 239 -0.81 -13.63 9.23
N THR A 240 -1.36 -14.77 8.80
CA THR A 240 -2.64 -15.28 9.29
C THR A 240 -2.61 -15.46 10.81
N LYS A 241 -1.55 -16.09 11.34
CA LYS A 241 -1.41 -16.28 12.78
C LYS A 241 -1.34 -14.96 13.54
N LEU A 242 -0.49 -14.02 13.10
CA LEU A 242 -0.35 -12.71 13.76
C LEU A 242 -1.66 -11.95 13.77
N ILE A 243 -2.38 -11.93 12.64
CA ILE A 243 -3.65 -11.22 12.54
C ILE A 243 -4.71 -11.88 13.42
N PHE A 244 -4.86 -13.20 13.35
CA PHE A 244 -5.86 -13.96 14.11
C PHE A 244 -5.66 -13.82 15.63
N ASP A 245 -4.42 -13.90 16.09
CA ASP A 245 -4.08 -13.84 17.51
C ASP A 245 -4.23 -12.42 18.10
N ASN A 246 -4.28 -11.36 17.25
CA ASN A 246 -4.18 -9.98 17.75
C ASN A 246 -5.34 -9.07 17.32
N ILE A 247 -6.17 -9.44 16.35
CA ILE A 247 -7.23 -8.56 15.80
C ILE A 247 -8.28 -8.20 16.85
N GLU A 248 -8.66 -9.15 17.70
CA GLU A 248 -9.65 -8.95 18.75
C GLU A 248 -9.12 -8.00 19.83
N GLU A 249 -7.89 -8.19 20.29
CA GLU A 249 -7.23 -7.29 21.24
C GLU A 249 -7.06 -5.89 20.64
N ALA A 250 -6.55 -5.77 19.42
CA ALA A 250 -6.41 -4.49 18.74
C ALA A 250 -7.74 -3.76 18.51
N TYR A 251 -8.85 -4.51 18.38
CA TYR A 251 -10.20 -3.97 18.25
C TYR A 251 -10.74 -3.47 19.60
N ASN A 252 -10.65 -4.29 20.66
CA ASN A 252 -11.20 -4.00 21.97
C ASN A 252 -10.34 -3.03 22.79
N ASN A 253 -9.00 -3.13 22.65
CA ASN A 253 -8.00 -2.33 23.33
C ASN A 253 -7.06 -1.69 22.30
N GLY A 254 -7.53 -0.70 21.58
CA GLY A 254 -6.78 -0.01 20.53
C GLY A 254 -5.47 0.66 20.98
N LYS A 255 -5.20 0.71 22.29
CA LYS A 255 -3.96 1.28 22.86
C LYS A 255 -2.89 0.22 23.12
N ASP A 256 -3.19 -1.05 22.94
CA ASP A 256 -2.20 -2.13 23.07
C ASP A 256 -1.20 -2.06 21.93
N LEU A 257 0.01 -1.60 22.23
CA LEU A 257 1.09 -1.42 21.25
C LEU A 257 1.62 -2.76 20.72
N GLU A 258 1.54 -3.83 21.50
CA GLU A 258 1.98 -5.15 21.06
C GLU A 258 0.98 -5.70 20.02
N ALA A 259 -0.31 -5.68 20.33
CA ALA A 259 -1.35 -6.09 19.39
C ALA A 259 -1.31 -5.24 18.11
N ARG A 260 -1.17 -3.92 18.22
CA ARG A 260 -1.01 -3.00 17.07
C ARG A 260 0.23 -3.31 16.24
N GLY A 261 1.37 -3.57 16.88
CA GLY A 261 2.61 -3.96 16.21
C GLY A 261 2.48 -5.29 15.48
N ASN A 262 1.85 -6.28 16.11
CA ASN A 262 1.57 -7.59 15.51
C ASN A 262 0.62 -7.49 14.31
N MET A 263 -0.41 -6.63 14.39
CA MET A 263 -1.30 -6.34 13.25
C MET A 263 -0.55 -5.70 12.08
N LEU A 264 0.32 -4.70 12.33
CA LEU A 264 1.16 -4.10 11.28
C LEU A 264 2.10 -5.13 10.66
N LYS A 265 2.74 -5.96 11.47
CA LYS A 265 3.62 -7.03 11.00
C LYS A 265 2.86 -8.07 10.18
N GLY A 266 1.67 -8.46 10.64
CA GLY A 266 0.77 -9.36 9.90
C GLY A 266 0.39 -8.79 8.54
N SER A 267 -0.02 -7.52 8.49
CA SER A 267 -0.34 -6.81 7.24
C SER A 267 0.88 -6.73 6.29
N TYR A 268 2.06 -6.41 6.82
CA TYR A 268 3.31 -6.38 6.06
C TYR A 268 3.62 -7.74 5.43
N LEU A 269 3.55 -8.83 6.19
CA LEU A 269 3.81 -10.19 5.70
C LEU A 269 2.76 -10.64 4.69
N ALA A 270 1.47 -10.33 4.93
CA ALA A 270 0.40 -10.57 3.97
C ALA A 270 0.67 -9.82 2.65
N GLY A 271 1.08 -8.54 2.74
CA GLY A 271 1.47 -7.71 1.62
C GLY A 271 2.60 -8.32 0.79
N ARG A 272 3.63 -8.84 1.43
CA ARG A 272 4.74 -9.57 0.78
C ARG A 272 4.25 -10.83 0.08
N ALA A 273 3.48 -11.64 0.79
CA ALA A 273 2.97 -12.90 0.26
C ALA A 273 2.14 -12.68 -1.01
N PHE A 274 1.13 -11.78 -0.97
CA PHE A 274 0.26 -11.59 -2.13
C PHE A 274 0.92 -10.81 -3.28
N THR A 275 1.93 -9.98 -3.00
CA THR A 275 2.68 -9.31 -4.06
C THR A 275 3.31 -10.32 -5.02
N HIS A 276 3.75 -11.48 -4.52
CA HIS A 276 4.30 -12.57 -5.33
C HIS A 276 3.25 -13.59 -5.78
N ALA A 277 2.30 -13.94 -4.89
CA ALA A 277 1.29 -14.97 -5.16
C ALA A 277 0.05 -14.43 -5.87
N TYR A 278 -0.09 -13.13 -5.97
CA TYR A 278 -1.27 -12.40 -6.42
C TYR A 278 -2.47 -12.55 -5.48
N VAL A 279 -3.52 -11.77 -5.76
CA VAL A 279 -4.83 -11.86 -5.10
C VAL A 279 -5.76 -12.80 -5.88
N GLY A 280 -6.82 -13.26 -5.23
CA GLY A 280 -7.75 -14.21 -5.79
C GLY A 280 -9.12 -13.61 -6.17
N TYR A 281 -10.15 -14.44 -6.06
CA TYR A 281 -11.51 -14.09 -6.46
C TYR A 281 -12.17 -13.08 -5.52
N VAL A 282 -11.85 -13.11 -4.22
CA VAL A 282 -12.45 -12.20 -3.24
C VAL A 282 -12.08 -10.76 -3.57
N HIS A 283 -10.79 -10.49 -3.79
CA HIS A 283 -10.34 -9.18 -4.25
C HIS A 283 -10.85 -8.81 -5.63
N ALA A 284 -10.92 -9.77 -6.58
CA ALA A 284 -11.45 -9.50 -7.91
C ALA A 284 -12.92 -9.03 -7.84
N ILE A 285 -13.74 -9.59 -6.96
CA ILE A 285 -15.13 -9.17 -6.73
C ILE A 285 -15.17 -7.83 -6.00
N ALA A 286 -14.44 -7.70 -4.88
CA ALA A 286 -14.42 -6.52 -4.04
C ALA A 286 -13.97 -5.25 -4.79
N HIS A 287 -12.96 -5.35 -5.66
CA HIS A 287 -12.52 -4.25 -6.50
C HIS A 287 -13.59 -3.78 -7.49
N ASN A 288 -14.33 -4.72 -8.10
CA ASN A 288 -15.42 -4.37 -9.00
C ASN A 288 -16.59 -3.70 -8.26
N LEU A 289 -16.99 -4.23 -7.10
CA LEU A 289 -18.00 -3.60 -6.23
C LEU A 289 -17.55 -2.21 -5.76
N GLY A 290 -16.30 -2.09 -5.35
CA GLY A 290 -15.71 -0.82 -4.95
C GLY A 290 -15.66 0.21 -6.08
N GLY A 291 -15.44 -0.22 -7.33
CA GLY A 291 -15.50 0.66 -8.52
C GLY A 291 -16.91 1.16 -8.82
N LEU A 292 -17.90 0.26 -8.76
CA LEU A 292 -19.29 0.56 -9.11
C LEU A 292 -20.03 1.36 -8.02
N TYR A 293 -19.78 1.02 -6.74
CA TYR A 293 -20.57 1.56 -5.61
C TYR A 293 -19.78 2.47 -4.67
N GLY A 294 -18.49 2.70 -4.95
CA GLY A 294 -17.61 3.48 -4.07
C GLY A 294 -17.28 2.82 -2.74
N THR A 295 -17.64 1.54 -2.55
CA THR A 295 -17.40 0.80 -1.31
C THR A 295 -15.92 0.50 -1.13
N PRO A 296 -15.31 0.76 0.05
CA PRO A 296 -13.95 0.33 0.33
C PRO A 296 -13.81 -1.20 0.23
N VAL A 297 -12.69 -1.68 -0.32
CA VAL A 297 -12.42 -3.13 -0.48
C VAL A 297 -12.44 -3.84 0.87
N SER A 298 -11.78 -3.26 1.87
CA SER A 298 -11.72 -3.76 3.24
C SER A 298 -13.11 -3.93 3.89
N TYR A 299 -14.03 -3.02 3.61
CA TYR A 299 -15.41 -3.11 4.10
C TYR A 299 -16.19 -4.26 3.45
N THR A 300 -15.94 -4.50 2.15
CA THR A 300 -16.54 -5.64 1.45
C THR A 300 -16.07 -6.96 2.03
N HIS A 301 -14.79 -7.07 2.41
CA HIS A 301 -14.24 -8.27 3.06
C HIS A 301 -14.89 -8.54 4.41
N LEU A 302 -15.08 -7.53 5.25
CA LEU A 302 -15.76 -7.68 6.54
C LEU A 302 -17.19 -8.18 6.37
N ARG A 303 -17.97 -7.54 5.49
CA ARG A 303 -19.38 -7.89 5.26
C ARG A 303 -19.63 -9.24 4.58
N ALA A 304 -18.67 -9.76 3.84
CA ALA A 304 -18.80 -11.09 3.25
C ALA A 304 -19.00 -12.20 4.31
N HIS A 305 -18.61 -11.93 5.54
CA HIS A 305 -18.77 -12.86 6.68
C HIS A 305 -20.01 -12.58 7.54
N GLU A 306 -20.75 -11.49 7.29
CA GLU A 306 -21.96 -11.14 8.04
C GLU A 306 -23.24 -11.83 7.52
N THR A 307 -23.15 -12.65 6.47
CA THR A 307 -24.33 -13.20 5.77
C THR A 307 -24.99 -14.39 6.47
N ASP A 308 -24.46 -14.86 7.59
CA ASP A 308 -25.00 -16.02 8.32
C ASP A 308 -26.07 -15.67 9.39
N SER A 309 -26.53 -14.43 9.44
CA SER A 309 -27.49 -13.96 10.44
C SER A 309 -28.86 -13.57 9.88
N TYR A 310 -29.29 -14.12 8.71
CA TYR A 310 -30.62 -13.96 8.17
C TYR A 310 -31.30 -15.30 7.94
#